data_33ab5423a07bdb3f705a438bfe7d61ab
#
_entry.id   33ab5423a07bdb3f705a438bfe7d61ab
#
_cell.length_a   1.000
_cell.length_b   1.000
_cell.length_c   1.000
_cell.angle_alpha   90.00
_cell.angle_beta   90.00
_cell.angle_gamma   90.00
#
_symmetry.space_group_name_H-M   'P 1'
#
loop_
_entity.id
_entity.type
_entity.pdbx_description
1 polymer ?
#
loop_
_entity_poly.entity_id
_entity_poly.type
_entity_poly.pdbx_seq_one_letter_code
_entity_poly.pdbx_strand_id
1 'polypeptide(L)'
;YMMADHPEVIDHYVAAQSEADDALYEVLCSCPSPFVTLGENIDAYMDPPPIWLRHLTPYYRRRVTQLREAGKYVHIHVDGAMKPLLPYLQLCPWHGIEACTPLPQGDVTIEEIKEALGDLVLLDGIPALYFLPSFPLEDLTGCVRRLVELFYPRLVLGISDEIPPDGDIERVRLVGEMAQGLV
;
A
#
# COMPACT_ATOMS: atom_id res chain seq x y z
N TYR A 1 -11.07 3.02 22.82
CA TYR A 1 -11.76 2.67 24.08
C TYR A 1 -12.54 1.37 23.91
N MET A 2 -13.54 1.25 23.00
CA MET A 2 -14.36 0.03 22.84
C MET A 2 -13.55 -1.25 22.64
N MET A 3 -12.47 -1.22 21.85
CA MET A 3 -11.59 -2.39 21.66
C MET A 3 -10.91 -2.86 22.95
N ALA A 4 -10.61 -1.93 23.87
CA ALA A 4 -9.98 -2.24 25.15
C ALA A 4 -10.99 -2.68 26.21
N ASP A 5 -12.13 -1.98 26.26
CA ASP A 5 -13.13 -2.16 27.32
C ASP A 5 -14.14 -3.28 27.00
N HIS A 6 -14.44 -3.48 25.70
CA HIS A 6 -15.46 -4.41 25.20
C HIS A 6 -14.99 -5.13 23.93
N PRO A 7 -13.89 -5.89 23.97
CA PRO A 7 -13.33 -6.56 22.79
C PRO A 7 -14.31 -7.53 22.12
N GLU A 8 -15.18 -8.17 22.90
CA GLU A 8 -16.19 -9.09 22.38
C GLU A 8 -17.24 -8.39 21.48
N VAL A 9 -17.55 -7.13 21.75
CA VAL A 9 -18.47 -6.34 20.92
C VAL A 9 -17.82 -6.03 19.57
N ILE A 10 -16.53 -5.69 19.59
CA ILE A 10 -15.77 -5.44 18.36
C ILE A 10 -15.60 -6.73 17.55
N ASP A 11 -15.29 -7.85 18.19
CA ASP A 11 -15.19 -9.15 17.50
C ASP A 11 -16.51 -9.50 16.80
N HIS A 12 -17.64 -9.29 17.49
CA HIS A 12 -18.97 -9.53 16.91
C HIS A 12 -19.27 -8.58 15.74
N TYR A 13 -18.94 -7.31 15.87
CA TYR A 13 -19.10 -6.33 14.81
C TYR A 13 -18.27 -6.68 13.57
N VAL A 14 -16.98 -7.02 13.75
CA VAL A 14 -16.09 -7.41 12.66
C VAL A 14 -16.58 -8.68 11.95
N ALA A 15 -17.09 -9.66 12.72
CA ALA A 15 -17.68 -10.85 12.14
C ALA A 15 -18.93 -10.53 11.30
N ALA A 16 -19.85 -9.74 11.83
CA ALA A 16 -21.07 -9.33 11.11
C ALA A 16 -20.74 -8.53 9.84
N GLN A 17 -19.78 -7.60 9.91
CA GLN A 17 -19.31 -6.86 8.75
C GLN A 17 -18.70 -7.80 7.71
N SER A 18 -17.85 -8.73 8.15
CA SER A 18 -17.25 -9.71 7.24
C SER A 18 -18.29 -10.58 6.52
N GLU A 19 -19.40 -10.94 7.16
CA GLU A 19 -20.51 -11.66 6.52
C GLU A 19 -21.25 -10.76 5.51
N ALA A 20 -21.49 -9.51 5.89
CA ALA A 20 -22.15 -8.53 4.99
C ALA A 20 -21.33 -8.30 3.71
N ASP A 21 -20.01 -8.36 3.79
CA ASP A 21 -19.12 -8.18 2.65
C ASP A 21 -19.12 -9.38 1.68
N ASP A 22 -19.67 -10.53 2.03
CA ASP A 22 -19.63 -11.73 1.19
C ASP A 22 -20.22 -11.45 -0.21
N ALA A 23 -21.37 -10.76 -0.28
CA ALA A 23 -22.02 -10.44 -1.55
C ALA A 23 -21.16 -9.48 -2.41
N LEU A 24 -20.44 -8.54 -1.79
CA LEU A 24 -19.51 -7.65 -2.49
C LEU A 24 -18.37 -8.45 -3.12
N TYR A 25 -17.77 -9.37 -2.36
CA TYR A 25 -16.65 -10.16 -2.87
C TYR A 25 -17.07 -11.16 -3.96
N GLU A 26 -18.31 -11.66 -3.95
CA GLU A 26 -18.86 -12.44 -5.07
C GLU A 26 -18.91 -11.60 -6.36
N VAL A 27 -19.35 -10.34 -6.28
CA VAL A 27 -19.34 -9.41 -7.42
C VAL A 27 -17.91 -9.12 -7.87
N LEU A 28 -16.97 -8.86 -6.96
CA LEU A 28 -15.56 -8.62 -7.28
C LEU A 28 -14.92 -9.83 -7.97
N CYS A 29 -15.20 -11.04 -7.50
CA CYS A 29 -14.71 -12.27 -8.15
C CYS A 29 -15.19 -12.41 -9.61
N SER A 30 -16.42 -12.00 -9.88
CA SER A 30 -17.04 -12.13 -11.22
C SER A 30 -16.82 -10.93 -12.13
N CYS A 31 -16.34 -9.79 -11.62
CA CYS A 31 -16.14 -8.59 -12.41
C CYS A 31 -15.07 -8.80 -13.51
N PRO A 32 -15.14 -8.09 -14.65
CA PRO A 32 -14.18 -8.26 -15.75
C PRO A 32 -12.79 -7.69 -15.46
N SER A 33 -12.65 -6.83 -14.45
CA SER A 33 -11.33 -6.28 -14.08
C SER A 33 -10.41 -7.38 -13.55
N PRO A 34 -9.18 -7.51 -14.05
CA PRO A 34 -8.19 -8.41 -13.49
C PRO A 34 -7.55 -7.89 -12.20
N PHE A 35 -7.69 -6.59 -11.92
CA PHE A 35 -7.08 -5.95 -10.76
C PHE A 35 -8.14 -5.52 -9.74
N VAL A 36 -7.83 -5.73 -8.46
CA VAL A 36 -8.63 -5.28 -7.33
C VAL A 36 -7.72 -4.55 -6.35
N THR A 37 -8.05 -3.29 -6.11
CA THR A 37 -7.43 -2.48 -5.05
C THR A 37 -8.27 -2.58 -3.78
N LEU A 38 -7.65 -2.92 -2.68
CA LEU A 38 -8.23 -2.76 -1.37
C LEU A 38 -7.85 -1.36 -0.87
N GLY A 39 -8.78 -0.41 -1.05
CA GLY A 39 -8.57 1.02 -0.84
C GLY A 39 -8.67 1.41 0.64
N GLU A 40 -7.78 0.85 1.44
CA GLU A 40 -7.68 1.14 2.86
C GLU A 40 -6.71 2.30 3.12
N ASN A 41 -6.78 2.92 4.29
CA ASN A 41 -5.76 3.86 4.76
C ASN A 41 -5.09 3.26 6.00
N ILE A 42 -4.42 2.12 5.79
CA ILE A 42 -3.78 1.38 6.88
C ILE A 42 -2.54 2.14 7.35
N ASP A 43 -2.54 2.45 8.63
CA ASP A 43 -1.51 3.19 9.32
C ASP A 43 -1.27 2.60 10.72
N ALA A 44 -0.02 2.54 11.17
CA ALA A 44 0.31 1.92 12.46
C ALA A 44 -0.28 2.63 13.69
N TYR A 45 -0.70 3.88 13.56
CA TYR A 45 -1.39 4.59 14.66
C TYR A 45 -2.86 4.18 14.77
N MET A 46 -3.51 3.91 13.65
CA MET A 46 -4.90 3.46 13.61
C MET A 46 -5.01 1.95 13.77
N ASP A 47 -4.12 1.22 13.11
CA ASP A 47 -4.10 -0.24 13.01
C ASP A 47 -2.79 -0.83 13.56
N PRO A 48 -2.44 -0.58 14.84
CA PRO A 48 -1.19 -1.10 15.40
C PRO A 48 -1.13 -2.62 15.34
N PRO A 49 0.06 -3.25 15.45
CA PRO A 49 0.25 -4.69 15.28
C PRO A 49 -0.77 -5.60 15.99
N PRO A 50 -1.22 -5.32 17.23
CA PRO A 50 -2.26 -6.15 17.85
C PRO A 50 -3.60 -6.14 17.13
N ILE A 51 -4.03 -4.98 16.59
CA ILE A 51 -5.26 -4.84 15.79
C ILE A 51 -5.07 -5.51 14.44
N TRP A 52 -3.95 -5.23 13.77
CA TRP A 52 -3.57 -5.86 12.51
C TRP A 52 -3.65 -7.38 12.59
N LEU A 53 -3.00 -7.98 13.59
CA LEU A 53 -2.95 -9.44 13.74
C LEU A 53 -4.30 -10.06 14.12
N ARG A 54 -5.09 -9.39 14.97
CA ARG A 54 -6.34 -9.93 15.48
C ARG A 54 -7.48 -9.82 14.48
N HIS A 55 -7.60 -8.69 13.79
CA HIS A 55 -8.78 -8.38 12.98
C HIS A 55 -8.47 -8.34 11.48
N LEU A 56 -7.43 -7.60 11.07
CA LEU A 56 -7.17 -7.35 9.65
C LEU A 56 -6.54 -8.56 8.95
N THR A 57 -5.54 -9.19 9.55
CA THR A 57 -4.88 -10.36 8.95
C THR A 57 -5.85 -11.51 8.63
N PRO A 58 -6.73 -11.97 9.54
CA PRO A 58 -7.69 -13.03 9.22
C PRO A 58 -8.66 -12.62 8.10
N TYR A 59 -9.17 -11.38 8.15
CA TYR A 59 -10.09 -10.85 7.16
C TYR A 59 -9.44 -10.82 5.78
N TYR A 60 -8.31 -10.12 5.63
CA TYR A 60 -7.65 -9.99 4.32
C TYR A 60 -7.11 -11.32 3.81
N ARG A 61 -6.60 -12.18 4.67
CA ARG A 61 -6.17 -13.51 4.22
C ARG A 61 -7.31 -14.26 3.55
N ARG A 62 -8.51 -14.25 4.12
CA ARG A 62 -9.71 -14.85 3.53
C ARG A 62 -10.06 -14.20 2.21
N ARG A 63 -10.19 -12.86 2.19
CA ARG A 63 -10.65 -12.09 1.02
C ARG A 63 -9.69 -12.11 -0.15
N VAL A 64 -8.42 -11.93 0.14
CA VAL A 64 -7.38 -11.97 -0.90
C VAL A 64 -7.25 -13.37 -1.48
N THR A 65 -7.34 -14.43 -0.65
CA THR A 65 -7.34 -15.80 -1.17
C THR A 65 -8.52 -16.03 -2.11
N GLN A 66 -9.75 -15.64 -1.72
CA GLN A 66 -10.96 -15.72 -2.55
C GLN A 66 -10.79 -15.01 -3.91
N LEU A 67 -10.27 -13.80 -3.91
CA LEU A 67 -10.01 -13.02 -5.14
C LEU A 67 -8.93 -13.67 -6.01
N ARG A 68 -7.84 -14.18 -5.41
CA ARG A 68 -6.78 -14.89 -6.14
C ARG A 68 -7.27 -16.17 -6.81
N GLU A 69 -8.10 -16.95 -6.11
CA GLU A 69 -8.73 -18.14 -6.68
C GLU A 69 -9.66 -17.81 -7.85
N ALA A 70 -10.25 -16.61 -7.86
CA ALA A 70 -11.01 -16.07 -8.98
C ALA A 70 -10.12 -15.45 -10.09
N GLY A 71 -8.78 -15.58 -10.00
CA GLY A 71 -7.84 -15.08 -11.01
C GLY A 71 -7.54 -13.59 -10.93
N LYS A 72 -7.83 -12.92 -9.81
CA LYS A 72 -7.56 -11.50 -9.63
C LYS A 72 -6.15 -11.24 -9.11
N TYR A 73 -5.56 -10.16 -9.57
CA TYR A 73 -4.40 -9.52 -8.93
C TYR A 73 -4.90 -8.56 -7.86
N VAL A 74 -4.38 -8.70 -6.64
CA VAL A 74 -4.86 -7.93 -5.48
C VAL A 74 -3.71 -7.17 -4.87
N HIS A 75 -3.90 -5.89 -4.66
CA HIS A 75 -3.01 -5.06 -3.85
C HIS A 75 -3.80 -4.28 -2.81
N ILE A 76 -3.10 -3.82 -1.79
CA ILE A 76 -3.69 -3.06 -0.70
C ILE A 76 -3.00 -1.69 -0.63
N HIS A 77 -3.80 -0.66 -0.43
CA HIS A 77 -3.31 0.68 -0.12
C HIS A 77 -2.95 0.78 1.35
N VAL A 78 -1.77 1.31 1.63
CA VAL A 78 -1.29 1.62 2.97
C VAL A 78 -0.83 3.08 3.01
N ASP A 79 -0.87 3.70 4.18
CA ASP A 79 -0.58 5.12 4.31
C ASP A 79 0.21 5.40 5.61
N GLY A 80 0.72 6.62 5.77
CA GLY A 80 1.29 7.12 7.01
C GLY A 80 2.46 6.31 7.57
N ALA A 81 2.38 5.96 8.85
CA ALA A 81 3.43 5.27 9.58
C ALA A 81 3.35 3.75 9.39
N MET A 82 4.32 3.18 8.71
CA MET A 82 4.36 1.76 8.37
C MET A 82 5.41 0.94 9.11
N LYS A 83 6.38 1.58 9.77
CA LYS A 83 7.52 0.87 10.38
C LYS A 83 7.11 -0.27 11.33
N PRO A 84 6.13 -0.12 12.25
CA PRO A 84 5.69 -1.21 13.11
C PRO A 84 4.94 -2.33 12.37
N LEU A 85 4.42 -2.08 11.16
CA LEU A 85 3.63 -3.03 10.38
C LEU A 85 4.45 -3.79 9.33
N LEU A 86 5.65 -3.32 8.97
CA LEU A 86 6.51 -3.96 7.99
C LEU A 86 6.66 -5.48 8.17
N PRO A 87 6.90 -6.02 9.41
CA PRO A 87 7.06 -7.46 9.61
C PRO A 87 5.84 -8.31 9.28
N TYR A 88 4.68 -7.68 9.17
CA TYR A 88 3.39 -8.35 9.02
C TYR A 88 2.81 -8.24 7.60
N LEU A 89 3.41 -7.44 6.70
CA LEU A 89 2.88 -7.21 5.37
C LEU A 89 2.75 -8.49 4.53
N GLN A 90 3.64 -9.46 4.71
CA GLN A 90 3.60 -10.72 3.98
C GLN A 90 2.66 -11.78 4.58
N LEU A 91 1.94 -11.49 5.67
CA LEU A 91 1.01 -12.43 6.27
C LEU A 91 -0.24 -12.71 5.42
N CYS A 92 -0.56 -11.81 4.51
CA CYS A 92 -1.66 -11.97 3.56
C CYS A 92 -1.12 -12.16 2.14
N PRO A 93 -1.80 -12.94 1.29
CA PRO A 93 -1.28 -13.34 0.00
C PRO A 93 -1.57 -12.30 -1.11
N TRP A 94 -1.41 -11.01 -0.88
CA TRP A 94 -1.49 -10.00 -1.93
C TRP A 94 -0.38 -10.13 -2.97
N HIS A 95 -0.57 -9.47 -4.11
CA HIS A 95 0.42 -9.39 -5.17
C HIS A 95 1.30 -8.15 -5.04
N GLY A 96 0.78 -7.10 -4.40
CA GLY A 96 1.50 -5.85 -4.22
C GLY A 96 0.98 -5.01 -3.06
N ILE A 97 1.77 -4.02 -2.73
CA ILE A 97 1.47 -2.98 -1.73
C ILE A 97 1.55 -1.64 -2.45
N GLU A 98 0.53 -0.82 -2.25
CA GLU A 98 0.43 0.53 -2.81
C GLU A 98 0.70 1.57 -1.73
N ALA A 99 1.35 2.65 -2.12
CA ALA A 99 1.59 3.84 -1.31
C ALA A 99 2.37 3.63 0.00
N CYS A 100 3.16 2.54 0.10
CA CYS A 100 4.12 2.41 1.19
C CYS A 100 5.21 3.48 1.03
N THR A 101 4.96 4.66 1.60
CA THR A 101 5.74 5.86 1.34
C THR A 101 7.00 5.91 2.19
N PRO A 102 8.20 6.10 1.57
CA PRO A 102 9.42 6.26 2.33
C PRO A 102 9.57 7.67 2.93
N LEU A 103 10.59 7.82 3.78
CA LEU A 103 11.03 9.14 4.23
C LEU A 103 11.23 10.09 3.04
N PRO A 104 10.95 11.40 3.19
CA PRO A 104 10.61 12.10 4.44
C PRO A 104 9.10 12.16 4.76
N GLN A 105 8.23 11.60 3.93
CA GLN A 105 6.78 11.64 4.14
C GLN A 105 6.30 10.54 5.08
N GLY A 106 6.78 9.29 4.88
CA GLY A 106 6.55 8.17 5.78
C GLY A 106 7.61 8.06 6.88
N ASP A 107 7.68 6.90 7.54
CA ASP A 107 8.59 6.62 8.66
C ASP A 107 9.60 5.50 8.37
N VAL A 108 9.70 5.06 7.11
CA VAL A 108 10.52 3.95 6.64
C VAL A 108 11.49 4.39 5.54
N THR A 109 12.60 3.68 5.35
CA THR A 109 13.48 3.87 4.19
C THR A 109 13.05 3.00 3.02
N ILE A 110 13.54 3.31 1.81
CA ILE A 110 13.27 2.50 0.60
C ILE A 110 13.82 1.08 0.79
N GLU A 111 14.95 0.93 1.47
CA GLU A 111 15.58 -0.36 1.78
C GLU A 111 14.74 -1.18 2.76
N GLU A 112 14.20 -0.56 3.81
CA GLU A 112 13.30 -1.22 4.77
C GLU A 112 12.03 -1.70 4.06
N ILE A 113 11.47 -0.91 3.15
CA ILE A 113 10.33 -1.31 2.31
C ILE A 113 10.72 -2.52 1.46
N LYS A 114 11.87 -2.48 0.77
CA LYS A 114 12.33 -3.59 -0.07
C LYS A 114 12.50 -4.88 0.71
N GLU A 115 13.09 -4.82 1.90
CA GLU A 115 13.25 -5.98 2.77
C GLU A 115 11.89 -6.56 3.19
N ALA A 116 10.95 -5.67 3.58
CA ALA A 116 9.62 -6.08 4.04
C ALA A 116 8.75 -6.68 2.92
N LEU A 117 8.83 -6.13 1.71
CA LEU A 117 8.02 -6.57 0.58
C LEU A 117 8.56 -7.86 -0.08
N GLY A 118 9.87 -8.08 -0.06
CA GLY A 118 10.46 -9.24 -0.71
C GLY A 118 10.10 -9.30 -2.20
N ASP A 119 9.23 -10.26 -2.54
CA ASP A 119 8.77 -10.53 -3.91
C ASP A 119 7.47 -9.83 -4.31
N LEU A 120 6.85 -9.07 -3.42
CA LEU A 120 5.65 -8.29 -3.74
C LEU A 120 5.99 -7.13 -4.68
N VAL A 121 5.00 -6.73 -5.48
CA VAL A 121 5.10 -5.54 -6.32
C VAL A 121 4.92 -4.31 -5.44
N LEU A 122 5.82 -3.33 -5.57
CA LEU A 122 5.58 -1.99 -5.03
C LEU A 122 4.81 -1.19 -6.09
N LEU A 123 3.67 -0.63 -5.70
CA LEU A 123 2.95 0.35 -6.48
C LEU A 123 3.19 1.72 -5.85
N ASP A 124 3.50 2.69 -6.70
CA ASP A 124 3.85 4.07 -6.34
C ASP A 124 5.23 4.18 -5.68
N GLY A 125 5.32 4.73 -4.49
CA GLY A 125 6.57 4.77 -3.72
C GLY A 125 7.34 6.09 -3.76
N ILE A 126 6.98 7.06 -4.63
CA ILE A 126 7.60 8.39 -4.63
C ILE A 126 6.84 9.28 -3.64
N PRO A 127 7.50 9.82 -2.59
CA PRO A 127 6.85 10.77 -1.69
C PRO A 127 6.24 11.96 -2.43
N ALA A 128 4.96 12.24 -2.20
CA ALA A 128 4.24 13.35 -2.83
C ALA A 128 4.90 14.70 -2.53
N LEU A 129 5.55 14.84 -1.37
CA LEU A 129 6.30 16.03 -0.99
C LEU A 129 7.41 16.41 -1.97
N TYR A 130 8.01 15.45 -2.67
CA TYR A 130 9.06 15.73 -3.66
C TYR A 130 8.54 16.45 -4.92
N PHE A 131 7.23 16.49 -5.10
CA PHE A 131 6.62 17.28 -6.18
C PHE A 131 6.41 18.75 -5.82
N LEU A 132 6.63 19.15 -4.56
CA LEU A 132 6.61 20.55 -4.15
C LEU A 132 7.90 21.27 -4.60
N PRO A 133 7.81 22.52 -5.10
CA PRO A 133 8.97 23.32 -5.47
C PRO A 133 9.95 23.58 -4.31
N SER A 134 9.49 23.47 -3.07
CA SER A 134 10.30 23.64 -1.85
C SER A 134 11.30 22.52 -1.59
N PHE A 135 11.11 21.35 -2.21
CA PHE A 135 12.04 20.22 -2.09
C PHE A 135 13.08 20.26 -3.22
N PRO A 136 14.35 19.90 -2.94
CA PRO A 136 15.39 19.81 -3.97
C PRO A 136 15.01 18.82 -5.07
N LEU A 137 15.29 19.14 -6.32
CA LEU A 137 15.00 18.27 -7.46
C LEU A 137 15.86 17.00 -7.43
N GLU A 138 17.03 17.10 -6.84
CA GLU A 138 17.97 16.00 -6.64
C GLU A 138 17.37 14.90 -5.74
N ASP A 139 16.56 15.25 -4.75
CA ASP A 139 15.89 14.30 -3.86
C ASP A 139 14.86 13.47 -4.63
N LEU A 140 14.04 14.13 -5.48
CA LEU A 140 13.11 13.44 -6.36
C LEU A 140 13.84 12.46 -7.30
N THR A 141 14.84 12.95 -8.02
CA THR A 141 15.54 12.14 -9.01
C THR A 141 16.36 11.02 -8.38
N GLY A 142 16.91 11.25 -7.20
CA GLY A 142 17.60 10.23 -6.39
C GLY A 142 16.63 9.13 -5.94
N CYS A 143 15.47 9.53 -5.42
CA CYS A 143 14.41 8.60 -5.01
C CYS A 143 13.94 7.71 -6.18
N VAL A 144 13.63 8.30 -7.34
CA VAL A 144 13.21 7.56 -8.54
C VAL A 144 14.25 6.52 -8.96
N ARG A 145 15.52 6.91 -9.06
CA ARG A 145 16.61 5.98 -9.40
C ARG A 145 16.69 4.83 -8.40
N ARG A 146 16.59 5.14 -7.12
CA ARG A 146 16.70 4.15 -6.05
C ARG A 146 15.53 3.16 -6.04
N LEU A 147 14.31 3.65 -6.28
CA LEU A 147 13.13 2.79 -6.43
C LEU A 147 13.29 1.83 -7.61
N VAL A 148 13.70 2.33 -8.77
CA VAL A 148 13.91 1.49 -9.96
C VAL A 148 15.02 0.47 -9.69
N GLU A 149 16.16 0.88 -9.14
CA GLU A 149 17.28 -0.01 -8.85
C GLU A 149 16.88 -1.19 -7.95
N LEU A 150 16.09 -0.93 -6.90
CA LEU A 150 15.74 -1.94 -5.92
C LEU A 150 14.54 -2.80 -6.30
N PHE A 151 13.57 -2.24 -7.01
CA PHE A 151 12.28 -2.92 -7.22
C PHE A 151 12.07 -3.43 -8.64
N TYR A 152 12.78 -2.94 -9.67
CA TYR A 152 12.59 -3.46 -11.01
C TYR A 152 12.89 -4.98 -11.09
N PRO A 153 12.05 -5.79 -11.76
CA PRO A 153 10.85 -5.44 -12.54
C PRO A 153 9.53 -5.43 -11.74
N ARG A 154 9.58 -5.43 -10.42
CA ARG A 154 8.41 -5.49 -9.52
C ARG A 154 8.02 -4.12 -9.00
N LEU A 155 7.90 -3.18 -9.91
CA LEU A 155 7.59 -1.78 -9.63
C LEU A 155 6.53 -1.27 -10.61
N VAL A 156 5.49 -0.67 -10.09
CA VAL A 156 4.63 0.27 -10.79
C VAL A 156 4.97 1.65 -10.24
N LEU A 157 5.86 2.37 -10.94
CA LEU A 157 6.37 3.64 -10.45
C LEU A 157 5.30 4.72 -10.49
N GLY A 158 5.03 5.34 -9.37
CA GLY A 158 4.04 6.39 -9.22
C GLY A 158 4.28 7.22 -7.97
N ILE A 159 3.42 8.20 -7.78
CA ILE A 159 3.40 9.08 -6.62
C ILE A 159 2.62 8.38 -5.53
N SER A 160 3.21 8.22 -4.36
CA SER A 160 2.47 7.77 -3.19
C SER A 160 1.46 8.84 -2.82
N ASP A 161 0.17 8.47 -2.86
CA ASP A 161 -0.92 9.37 -2.59
C ASP A 161 -1.14 10.43 -3.71
N GLU A 162 -1.63 11.62 -3.41
CA GLU A 162 -2.00 12.66 -4.37
C GLU A 162 -0.94 13.75 -4.49
N ILE A 163 -0.84 14.36 -5.67
CA ILE A 163 0.00 15.56 -5.84
C ILE A 163 -0.60 16.70 -5.03
N PRO A 164 0.18 17.35 -4.14
CA PRO A 164 -0.29 18.51 -3.42
C PRO A 164 -0.75 19.63 -4.38
N PRO A 165 -1.72 20.48 -3.99
CA PRO A 165 -2.21 21.58 -4.84
C PRO A 165 -1.11 22.52 -5.37
N ASP A 166 -0.03 22.72 -4.60
CA ASP A 166 1.13 23.53 -4.96
C ASP A 166 2.23 22.70 -5.66
N GLY A 167 1.94 21.47 -6.05
CA GLY A 167 2.87 20.58 -6.73
C GLY A 167 3.21 21.04 -8.14
N ASP A 168 4.47 20.82 -8.54
CA ASP A 168 4.98 21.18 -9.85
C ASP A 168 4.76 20.04 -10.85
N ILE A 169 3.86 20.24 -11.81
CA ILE A 169 3.54 19.26 -12.87
C ILE A 169 4.76 18.91 -13.74
N GLU A 170 5.73 19.80 -13.88
CA GLU A 170 6.95 19.52 -14.65
C GLU A 170 7.81 18.43 -13.99
N ARG A 171 7.71 18.28 -12.66
CA ARG A 171 8.34 17.17 -11.93
C ARG A 171 7.70 15.82 -12.27
N VAL A 172 6.40 15.78 -12.53
CA VAL A 172 5.72 14.58 -13.01
C VAL A 172 6.21 14.18 -14.40
N ARG A 173 6.34 15.19 -15.30
CA ARG A 173 6.90 14.96 -16.64
C ARG A 173 8.32 14.42 -16.56
N LEU A 174 9.17 15.02 -15.72
CA LEU A 174 10.53 14.56 -15.49
C LEU A 174 10.59 13.10 -15.04
N VAL A 175 9.75 12.72 -14.08
CA VAL A 175 9.67 11.30 -13.62
C VAL A 175 9.29 10.36 -14.76
N GLY A 176 8.33 10.77 -15.61
CA GLY A 176 7.94 9.99 -16.79
C GLY A 176 9.09 9.82 -17.81
N GLU A 177 9.86 10.88 -18.05
CA GLU A 177 11.04 10.85 -18.92
C GLU A 177 12.15 9.96 -18.34
N MET A 178 12.40 10.06 -17.03
CA MET A 178 13.36 9.21 -16.34
C MET A 178 12.97 7.73 -16.42
N ALA A 179 11.69 7.40 -16.20
CA ALA A 179 11.21 6.02 -16.27
C ALA A 179 11.47 5.40 -17.65
N GLN A 180 11.29 6.15 -18.75
CA GLN A 180 11.58 5.67 -20.11
C GLN A 180 13.07 5.41 -20.37
N GLY A 181 13.96 6.10 -19.66
CA GLY A 181 15.40 5.96 -19.82
C GLY A 181 16.08 4.97 -18.86
N LEU A 182 15.37 4.48 -17.86
CA LEU A 182 15.90 3.60 -16.81
C LEU A 182 15.52 2.13 -17.01
N VAL A 183 14.60 1.82 -17.93
CA VAL A 183 14.08 0.46 -18.21
C VAL A 183 14.52 -0.02 -19.58
#